data_f129f02edbdf7484e53cb31b9aff2de8
#
_entry.id   f129f02edbdf7484e53cb31b9aff2de8
#
_cell.length_a   1.000
_cell.length_b   1.000
_cell.length_c   1.000
_cell.angle_alpha   90.00
_cell.angle_beta   90.00
_cell.angle_gamma   90.00
#
_symmetry.space_group_name_H-M   'P 1'
#
loop_
_entity.id
_entity.type
_entity.pdbx_description
1 polymer ?
#
loop_
_entity_poly.entity_id
_entity_poly.type
_entity_poly.pdbx_seq_one_letter_code
_entity_poly.pdbx_strand_id
1 'polypeptide(L)'
;MLHEGAPRAGKGTQAADIEAMLLILAERRAFFEKRKPHIISLIGLRELERFVHTGLVGRVDLPEDIRSARVQAARHEVLRIAELMESEPLHVQIGLVDDAMPSSTFQVLSGPQHSVLATSPFRLGELPNVRNGIATVTAAPEAVRMHSDLMI
;
A
#
# COMPACT_ATOMS: atom_id res chain seq x y z
N MET A 1 -28.44 -20.52 -23.34
CA MET A 1 -28.91 -19.64 -22.25
C MET A 1 -27.86 -18.57 -22.03
N LEU A 2 -28.31 -17.35 -22.09
CA LEU A 2 -27.57 -16.10 -22.32
C LEU A 2 -26.60 -15.74 -21.18
N HIS A 3 -25.31 -15.61 -21.49
CA HIS A 3 -24.38 -14.83 -20.68
C HIS A 3 -24.59 -13.35 -20.99
N GLU A 4 -25.33 -12.70 -20.14
CA GLU A 4 -25.45 -11.25 -20.12
C GLU A 4 -24.09 -10.66 -19.69
N GLY A 5 -23.46 -9.94 -20.63
CA GLY A 5 -22.19 -9.28 -20.40
C GLY A 5 -22.33 -8.15 -19.40
N ALA A 6 -21.50 -8.16 -18.39
CA ALA A 6 -21.36 -7.05 -17.46
C ALA A 6 -21.05 -5.75 -18.25
N PRO A 7 -21.68 -4.60 -17.93
CA PRO A 7 -21.46 -3.36 -18.65
C PRO A 7 -19.99 -2.93 -18.52
N ARG A 8 -19.31 -2.73 -19.66
CA ARG A 8 -18.00 -2.09 -19.71
C ARG A 8 -18.16 -0.67 -19.20
N ALA A 9 -17.55 -0.36 -18.05
CA ALA A 9 -17.48 1.01 -17.56
C ALA A 9 -16.89 1.92 -18.66
N GLY A 10 -17.63 2.96 -19.02
CA GLY A 10 -17.24 3.89 -20.07
C GLY A 10 -15.94 4.62 -19.70
N LYS A 11 -15.16 5.04 -20.69
CA LYS A 11 -13.88 5.77 -20.51
C LYS A 11 -13.99 7.01 -19.60
N GLY A 12 -15.16 7.64 -19.53
CA GLY A 12 -15.42 8.80 -18.66
C GLY A 12 -15.47 8.44 -17.16
N THR A 13 -16.06 7.29 -16.81
CA THR A 13 -16.12 6.81 -15.42
C THR A 13 -14.72 6.48 -14.88
N GLN A 14 -13.86 5.90 -15.72
CA GLN A 14 -12.50 5.54 -15.34
C GLN A 14 -11.60 6.77 -15.10
N ALA A 15 -11.79 7.85 -15.84
CA ALA A 15 -11.03 9.10 -15.63
C ALA A 15 -11.47 9.80 -14.33
N ALA A 16 -12.77 9.85 -14.05
CA ALA A 16 -13.30 10.42 -12.80
C ALA A 16 -12.86 9.62 -11.56
N ASP A 17 -12.81 8.28 -11.66
CA ASP A 17 -12.32 7.42 -10.58
C ASP A 17 -10.83 7.64 -10.31
N ILE A 18 -10.02 7.86 -11.35
CA ILE A 18 -8.59 8.17 -11.22
C ILE A 18 -8.39 9.54 -10.55
N GLU A 19 -9.15 10.54 -10.97
CA GLU A 19 -9.07 11.89 -10.40
C GLU A 19 -9.49 11.89 -8.93
N ALA A 20 -10.56 11.21 -8.56
CA ALA A 20 -10.98 11.03 -7.18
C ALA A 20 -9.88 10.34 -6.34
N MET A 21 -9.23 9.33 -6.89
CA MET A 21 -8.15 8.63 -6.21
C MET A 21 -6.91 9.52 -6.00
N LEU A 22 -6.56 10.35 -6.98
CA LEU A 22 -5.45 11.29 -6.87
C LEU A 22 -5.73 12.37 -5.80
N LEU A 23 -6.96 12.84 -5.68
CA LEU A 23 -7.38 13.77 -4.62
C LEU A 23 -7.22 13.13 -3.23
N ILE A 24 -7.69 11.90 -3.05
CA ILE A 24 -7.54 11.16 -1.79
C ILE A 24 -6.04 10.96 -1.42
N LEU A 25 -5.20 10.65 -2.40
CA LEU A 25 -3.76 10.52 -2.16
C LEU A 25 -3.12 11.85 -1.76
N ALA A 26 -3.52 12.96 -2.40
CA ALA A 26 -3.05 14.29 -2.04
C ALA A 26 -3.48 14.69 -0.61
N GLU A 27 -4.73 14.42 -0.24
CA GLU A 27 -5.22 14.66 1.13
C GLU A 27 -4.49 13.82 2.18
N ARG A 28 -4.24 12.54 1.90
CA ARG A 28 -3.45 11.66 2.79
C ARG A 28 -2.03 12.16 2.97
N ARG A 29 -1.40 12.64 1.90
CA ARG A 29 -0.05 13.20 1.95
C ARG A 29 -0.02 14.48 2.80
N ALA A 30 -0.94 15.39 2.58
CA ALA A 30 -1.07 16.63 3.37
C ALA A 30 -1.36 16.34 4.86
N PHE A 31 -2.20 15.32 5.13
CA PHE A 31 -2.45 14.84 6.48
C PHE A 31 -1.19 14.30 7.16
N PHE A 32 -0.41 13.46 6.46
CA PHE A 32 0.84 12.92 6.95
C PHE A 32 1.84 14.04 7.26
N GLU A 33 2.06 14.96 6.33
CA GLU A 33 2.98 16.10 6.51
C GLU A 33 2.61 16.97 7.72
N LYS A 34 1.31 17.17 7.93
CA LYS A 34 0.80 18.01 9.05
C LYS A 34 0.82 17.29 10.39
N ARG A 35 0.49 16.01 10.43
CA ARG A 35 0.27 15.25 11.68
C ARG A 35 1.46 14.39 12.07
N LYS A 36 2.32 14.04 11.13
CA LYS A 36 3.47 13.14 11.30
C LYS A 36 3.13 11.94 12.19
N PRO A 37 2.14 11.12 11.80
CA PRO A 37 1.79 9.94 12.58
C PRO A 37 2.95 8.95 12.59
N HIS A 38 3.06 8.15 13.65
CA HIS A 38 3.98 7.02 13.65
C HIS A 38 3.38 5.91 12.78
N ILE A 39 4.13 5.51 11.77
CA ILE A 39 3.79 4.41 10.87
C ILE A 39 4.77 3.26 11.12
N ILE A 40 4.23 2.12 11.52
CA ILE A 40 4.98 0.89 11.67
C ILE A 40 4.39 -0.13 10.70
N SER A 41 5.22 -0.72 9.85
CA SER A 41 4.78 -1.67 8.82
C SER A 41 5.76 -2.83 8.69
N LEU A 42 5.23 -4.02 8.41
CA LEU A 42 6.02 -5.17 7.98
C LEU A 42 5.71 -5.49 6.53
N ILE A 43 6.76 -5.70 5.75
CA ILE A 43 6.66 -6.07 4.33
C ILE A 43 7.46 -7.35 4.10
N GLY A 44 6.88 -8.30 3.40
CA GLY A 44 7.60 -9.49 2.97
C GLY A 44 8.69 -9.15 1.93
N LEU A 45 9.92 -9.61 2.15
CA LEU A 45 11.02 -9.36 1.23
C LEU A 45 10.70 -9.84 -0.20
N ARG A 46 10.07 -11.01 -0.33
CA ARG A 46 9.65 -11.56 -1.61
C ARG A 46 8.59 -10.71 -2.33
N GLU A 47 7.74 -10.05 -1.57
CA GLU A 47 6.77 -9.10 -2.14
C GLU A 47 7.45 -7.84 -2.66
N LEU A 48 8.40 -7.32 -1.90
CA LEU A 48 9.18 -6.15 -2.30
C LEU A 48 10.01 -6.47 -3.55
N GLU A 49 10.70 -7.62 -3.60
CA GLU A 49 11.42 -8.10 -4.79
C GLU A 49 10.50 -8.16 -6.01
N ARG A 50 9.33 -8.79 -5.86
CA ARG A 50 8.35 -8.85 -6.95
C ARG A 50 7.92 -7.46 -7.40
N PHE A 51 7.63 -6.56 -6.47
CA PHE A 51 7.21 -5.19 -6.77
C PHE A 51 8.25 -4.42 -7.60
N VAL A 52 9.54 -4.47 -7.23
CA VAL A 52 10.60 -3.78 -7.97
C VAL A 52 10.97 -4.43 -9.31
N HIS A 53 10.60 -5.70 -9.51
CA HIS A 53 10.84 -6.42 -10.76
C HIS A 53 9.68 -6.37 -11.74
N THR A 54 8.44 -6.30 -11.25
CA THR A 54 7.24 -6.36 -12.10
C THR A 54 6.50 -5.02 -12.20
N GLY A 55 6.88 -4.05 -11.38
CA GLY A 55 6.24 -2.72 -11.33
C GLY A 55 4.96 -2.71 -10.51
N LEU A 56 4.37 -1.51 -10.40
CA LEU A 56 3.27 -1.18 -9.47
C LEU A 56 2.02 -2.08 -9.56
N VAL A 57 1.78 -2.75 -10.66
CA VAL A 57 0.54 -3.51 -10.87
C VAL A 57 0.78 -5.01 -11.06
N GLY A 58 2.05 -5.43 -11.11
CA GLY A 58 2.43 -6.84 -11.27
C GLY A 58 1.92 -7.48 -12.58
N ARG A 59 1.56 -6.68 -13.57
CA ARG A 59 1.11 -7.16 -14.88
C ARG A 59 2.30 -7.37 -15.80
N VAL A 60 2.38 -8.56 -16.37
CA VAL A 60 3.44 -8.94 -17.32
C VAL A 60 3.00 -8.87 -18.78
N ASP A 61 1.70 -8.69 -19.02
CA ASP A 61 1.04 -8.64 -20.34
C ASP A 61 0.98 -7.22 -20.93
N LEU A 62 1.73 -6.29 -20.36
CA LEU A 62 1.82 -4.91 -20.84
C LEU A 62 2.91 -4.77 -21.91
N PRO A 63 2.75 -3.81 -22.85
CA PRO A 63 3.81 -3.41 -23.75
C PRO A 63 5.12 -3.11 -23.00
N GLU A 64 6.26 -3.43 -23.62
CA GLU A 64 7.59 -3.38 -22.97
C GLU A 64 7.93 -1.97 -22.43
N ASP A 65 7.61 -0.95 -23.20
CA ASP A 65 7.83 0.45 -22.82
C ASP A 65 7.05 0.84 -21.56
N ILE A 66 5.76 0.44 -21.49
CA ILE A 66 4.91 0.67 -20.32
C ILE A 66 5.40 -0.14 -19.12
N ARG A 67 5.78 -1.40 -19.33
CA ARG A 67 6.31 -2.27 -18.29
C ARG A 67 7.59 -1.70 -17.71
N SER A 68 8.55 -1.31 -18.56
CA SER A 68 9.81 -0.70 -18.15
C SER A 68 9.61 0.58 -17.35
N ALA A 69 8.74 1.47 -17.80
CA ALA A 69 8.40 2.70 -17.07
C ALA A 69 7.80 2.41 -15.68
N ARG A 70 6.95 1.39 -15.55
CA ARG A 70 6.37 0.99 -14.27
C ARG A 70 7.38 0.36 -13.31
N VAL A 71 8.31 -0.43 -13.82
CA VAL A 71 9.42 -0.99 -13.03
C VAL A 71 10.30 0.13 -12.49
N GLN A 72 10.63 1.12 -13.31
CA GLN A 72 11.41 2.28 -12.86
C GLN A 72 10.65 3.09 -11.81
N ALA A 73 9.35 3.31 -12.00
CA ALA A 73 8.52 3.99 -11.01
C ALA A 73 8.47 3.23 -9.67
N ALA A 74 8.32 1.90 -9.69
CA ALA A 74 8.33 1.08 -8.49
C ALA A 74 9.67 1.16 -7.72
N ARG A 75 10.79 1.12 -8.43
CA ARG A 75 12.13 1.28 -7.85
C ARG A 75 12.32 2.66 -7.24
N HIS A 76 11.87 3.70 -7.94
CA HIS A 76 11.92 5.06 -7.43
C HIS A 76 11.10 5.24 -6.13
N GLU A 77 9.90 4.65 -6.07
CA GLU A 77 9.08 4.68 -4.86
C GLU A 77 9.73 3.96 -3.68
N VAL A 78 10.37 2.81 -3.91
CA VAL A 78 11.10 2.09 -2.85
C VAL A 78 12.27 2.93 -2.32
N LEU A 79 13.04 3.57 -3.20
CA LEU A 79 14.13 4.46 -2.79
C LEU A 79 13.59 5.66 -1.99
N ARG A 80 12.47 6.25 -2.43
CA ARG A 80 11.82 7.35 -1.72
C ARG A 80 11.34 6.94 -0.32
N ILE A 81 10.83 5.72 -0.18
CA ILE A 81 10.45 5.18 1.14
C ILE A 81 11.68 4.99 2.02
N ALA A 82 12.80 4.49 1.50
CA ALA A 82 14.04 4.35 2.23
C ALA A 82 14.57 5.72 2.71
N GLU A 83 14.57 6.72 1.84
CA GLU A 83 14.93 8.11 2.19
C GLU A 83 14.02 8.67 3.29
N LEU A 84 12.72 8.36 3.23
CA LEU A 84 11.77 8.79 4.27
C LEU A 84 12.06 8.12 5.62
N MET A 85 12.42 6.84 5.64
CA MET A 85 12.81 6.13 6.86
C MET A 85 14.10 6.71 7.46
N GLU A 86 15.06 7.09 6.63
CA GLU A 86 16.30 7.73 7.09
C GLU A 86 16.08 9.15 7.63
N SER A 87 15.22 9.93 6.97
CA SER A 87 14.93 11.32 7.37
C SER A 87 13.96 11.44 8.54
N GLU A 88 13.03 10.49 8.70
CA GLU A 88 11.98 10.50 9.71
C GLU A 88 11.96 9.18 10.53
N PRO A 89 13.09 8.76 11.13
CA PRO A 89 13.23 7.42 11.74
C PRO A 89 12.29 7.15 12.91
N LEU A 90 11.79 8.20 13.56
CA LEU A 90 10.82 8.09 14.65
C LEU A 90 9.37 8.00 14.15
N HIS A 91 9.11 8.41 12.91
CA HIS A 91 7.76 8.45 12.35
C HIS A 91 7.49 7.33 11.34
N VAL A 92 8.51 6.84 10.65
CA VAL A 92 8.34 5.79 9.63
C VAL A 92 9.32 4.66 9.90
N GLN A 93 8.77 3.50 10.25
CA GLN A 93 9.52 2.29 10.53
C GLN A 93 8.95 1.15 9.68
N ILE A 94 9.78 0.56 8.83
CA ILE A 94 9.39 -0.57 7.99
C ILE A 94 10.39 -1.71 8.21
N GLY A 95 9.86 -2.82 8.73
CA GLY A 95 10.60 -4.07 8.86
C GLY A 95 10.43 -4.92 7.61
N LEU A 96 11.50 -5.59 7.18
CA LEU A 96 11.47 -6.59 6.12
C LEU A 96 11.55 -7.99 6.72
N VAL A 97 10.67 -8.86 6.27
CA VAL A 97 10.62 -10.26 6.71
C VAL A 97 10.93 -11.18 5.54
N ASP A 98 11.99 -11.99 5.69
CA ASP A 98 12.37 -13.02 4.70
C ASP A 98 11.80 -14.38 5.13
N ASP A 99 10.50 -14.47 5.19
CA ASP A 99 9.77 -15.71 5.47
C ASP A 99 8.47 -15.75 4.65
N ALA A 100 7.80 -16.90 4.67
CA ALA A 100 6.45 -17.05 4.14
C ALA A 100 5.46 -16.26 5.01
N MET A 101 5.39 -14.96 4.76
CA MET A 101 4.45 -14.08 5.45
C MET A 101 3.01 -14.58 5.28
N PRO A 102 2.20 -14.49 6.33
CA PRO A 102 0.75 -14.56 6.19
C PRO A 102 0.33 -13.62 5.07
N SER A 103 -0.70 -13.98 4.32
CA SER A 103 -1.19 -13.25 3.15
C SER A 103 -1.71 -11.84 3.44
N SER A 104 -1.68 -11.39 4.69
CA SER A 104 -2.15 -10.07 5.10
C SER A 104 -0.99 -9.11 5.38
N THR A 105 -1.01 -7.97 4.74
CA THR A 105 -0.17 -6.84 5.14
C THR A 105 -0.85 -6.07 6.27
N PHE A 106 -0.06 -5.52 7.18
CA PHE A 106 -0.63 -4.68 8.23
C PHE A 106 0.17 -3.38 8.42
N GLN A 107 -0.50 -2.39 8.95
CA GLN A 107 0.08 -1.11 9.35
C GLN A 107 -0.48 -0.70 10.71
N VAL A 108 0.39 -0.28 11.60
CA VAL A 108 0.01 0.39 12.84
C VAL A 108 0.26 1.88 12.67
N LEU A 109 -0.79 2.66 12.81
CA LEU A 109 -0.77 4.11 12.77
C LEU A 109 -1.01 4.64 14.17
N SER A 110 0.00 5.29 14.75
CA SER A 110 -0.09 5.85 16.10
C SER A 110 -0.06 7.37 16.07
N GLY A 111 -1.05 7.96 16.72
CA GLY A 111 -1.14 9.40 16.95
C GLY A 111 -1.17 9.71 18.46
N PRO A 112 -1.20 11.00 18.85
CA PRO A 112 -1.13 11.41 20.25
C PRO A 112 -2.26 10.87 21.14
N GLN A 113 -3.43 10.58 20.57
CA GLN A 113 -4.62 10.16 21.31
C GLN A 113 -5.09 8.75 20.97
N HIS A 114 -4.81 8.27 19.76
CA HIS A 114 -5.33 7.01 19.26
C HIS A 114 -4.31 6.29 18.40
N SER A 115 -4.28 4.98 18.52
CA SER A 115 -3.58 4.10 17.62
C SER A 115 -4.59 3.21 16.91
N VAL A 116 -4.35 2.93 15.64
CA VAL A 116 -5.18 2.03 14.84
C VAL A 116 -4.32 1.03 14.10
N LEU A 117 -4.83 -0.18 14.00
CA LEU A 117 -4.29 -1.23 13.18
C LEU A 117 -5.14 -1.34 11.91
N ALA A 118 -4.50 -1.31 10.77
CA ALA A 118 -5.12 -1.63 9.49
C ALA A 118 -4.50 -2.90 8.92
N THR A 119 -5.33 -3.89 8.60
CA THR A 119 -4.91 -5.14 7.95
C THR A 119 -5.60 -5.28 6.60
N SER A 120 -4.87 -5.71 5.57
CA SER A 120 -5.46 -5.98 4.27
C SER A 120 -5.18 -7.43 3.86
N PRO A 121 -6.22 -8.17 3.38
CA PRO A 121 -6.03 -9.51 2.84
C PRO A 121 -5.34 -9.51 1.47
N PHE A 122 -5.24 -8.34 0.84
CA PHE A 122 -4.62 -8.19 -0.46
C PHE A 122 -3.18 -7.71 -0.32
N ARG A 123 -2.32 -8.28 -1.14
CA ARG A 123 -0.91 -7.92 -1.19
C ARG A 123 -0.73 -6.52 -1.78
N LEU A 124 0.39 -5.89 -1.40
CA LEU A 124 0.78 -4.61 -1.94
C LEU A 124 0.89 -4.69 -3.48
N GLY A 125 0.28 -3.74 -4.18
CA GLY A 125 0.31 -3.67 -5.64
C GLY A 125 -0.69 -4.58 -6.37
N GLU A 126 -1.50 -5.36 -5.66
CA GLU A 126 -2.58 -6.12 -6.30
C GLU A 126 -3.77 -5.22 -6.64
N LEU A 127 -4.36 -5.47 -7.83
CA LEU A 127 -5.44 -4.64 -8.37
C LEU A 127 -6.63 -4.43 -7.42
N PRO A 128 -7.12 -5.43 -6.66
CA PRO A 128 -8.23 -5.21 -5.73
C PRO A 128 -7.89 -4.19 -4.66
N ASN A 129 -6.67 -4.22 -4.11
CA ASN A 129 -6.26 -3.28 -3.07
C ASN A 129 -6.03 -1.87 -3.64
N VAL A 130 -5.44 -1.77 -4.82
CA VAL A 130 -5.21 -0.48 -5.50
C VAL A 130 -6.53 0.19 -5.88
N ARG A 131 -7.53 -0.59 -6.35
CA ARG A 131 -8.82 -0.05 -6.79
C ARG A 131 -9.82 0.22 -5.67
N ASN A 132 -9.91 -0.67 -4.70
CA ASN A 132 -10.99 -0.67 -3.72
C ASN A 132 -10.52 -0.31 -2.30
N GLY A 133 -9.21 -0.38 -2.03
CA GLY A 133 -8.64 -0.05 -0.72
C GLY A 133 -9.24 -0.88 0.41
N ILE A 134 -9.43 -2.19 0.20
CA ILE A 134 -10.07 -3.06 1.19
C ILE A 134 -9.12 -3.30 2.35
N ALA A 135 -9.52 -2.88 3.54
CA ALA A 135 -8.81 -3.13 4.79
C ALA A 135 -9.79 -3.31 5.95
N THR A 136 -9.38 -4.10 6.92
CA THR A 136 -10.01 -4.11 8.24
C THR A 136 -9.26 -3.14 9.13
N VAL A 137 -9.98 -2.21 9.76
CA VAL A 137 -9.39 -1.22 10.67
C VAL A 137 -9.95 -1.44 12.06
N THR A 138 -9.08 -1.51 13.05
CA THR A 138 -9.47 -1.64 14.47
C THR A 138 -8.64 -0.72 15.35
N ALA A 139 -9.25 -0.18 16.40
CA ALA A 139 -8.58 0.55 17.45
C ALA A 139 -8.50 -0.26 18.76
N ALA A 140 -8.81 -1.58 18.72
CA ALA A 140 -8.71 -2.44 19.88
C ALA A 140 -7.26 -2.47 20.42
N PRO A 141 -7.01 -2.07 21.68
CA PRO A 141 -5.66 -1.94 22.23
C PRO A 141 -4.84 -3.22 22.15
N GLU A 142 -5.49 -4.37 22.36
CA GLU A 142 -4.84 -5.68 22.30
C GLU A 142 -4.36 -6.00 20.88
N ALA A 143 -5.17 -5.72 19.87
CA ALA A 143 -4.82 -5.96 18.48
C ALA A 143 -3.65 -5.04 18.04
N VAL A 144 -3.71 -3.76 18.40
CA VAL A 144 -2.64 -2.80 18.14
C VAL A 144 -1.34 -3.24 18.80
N ARG A 145 -1.39 -3.60 20.10
CA ARG A 145 -0.20 -4.04 20.85
C ARG A 145 0.42 -5.30 20.24
N MET A 146 -0.40 -6.34 19.99
CA MET A 146 0.10 -7.59 19.39
C MET A 146 0.90 -7.36 18.10
N HIS A 147 0.40 -6.47 17.22
CA HIS A 147 1.07 -6.18 15.96
C HIS A 147 2.28 -5.26 16.12
N SER A 148 2.25 -4.36 17.10
CA SER A 148 3.43 -3.55 17.44
C SER A 148 4.56 -4.40 18.03
N ASP A 149 4.22 -5.36 18.88
CA ASP A 149 5.19 -6.26 19.54
C ASP A 149 5.89 -7.22 18.55
N LEU A 150 5.28 -7.47 17.39
CA LEU A 150 5.91 -8.25 16.30
C LEU A 150 7.10 -7.50 15.65
N MET A 151 7.25 -6.21 15.91
CA MET A 151 8.25 -5.34 15.29
C MET A 151 9.48 -5.10 16.17
N ILE A 152 9.50 -5.60 17.37
CA ILE A 152 10.59 -5.46 18.35
C ILE A 152 11.47 -6.70 18.33
#